data_2f9c2ce695345a2a3abf589419b55868
#
_entry.id   2f9c2ce695345a2a3abf589419b55868
#
_cell.length_a   1.000
_cell.length_b   1.000
_cell.length_c   1.000
_cell.angle_alpha   90.00
_cell.angle_beta   90.00
_cell.angle_gamma   90.00
#
_symmetry.space_group_name_H-M   'P 1'
#
loop_
_entity.id
_entity.type
_entity.pdbx_description
1 polymer ?
#
loop_
_entity_poly.entity_id
_entity_poly.type
_entity_poly.pdbx_seq_one_letter_code
_entity_poly.pdbx_strand_id
1 'polypeptide(L)'
;FRMELVAASPDIGQPMNLAFDERGRLWVTSTLEYPYPAPLGQRGRDTIKLLEDTNGDGAYDKLTTFADGLNIPTGIYPYRDGEVAWSIPNIWFLRDTDGDGRADKREKLYGPLGFERDTHGMQSSFTRGLDGWLHLTHGFNNTTTVNAADGSSITMNSGNTYRVQLDGSSV
;
A
#
# COMPACT_ATOMS: atom_id res chain seq x y z
N PHE A 1 -18.32 16.86 -19.37
CA PHE A 1 -17.40 15.84 -18.83
C PHE A 1 -17.61 14.55 -19.61
N ARG A 2 -16.51 13.87 -19.94
CA ARG A 2 -16.52 12.52 -20.50
C ARG A 2 -16.00 11.57 -19.43
N MET A 3 -16.69 10.47 -19.18
CA MET A 3 -16.23 9.41 -18.31
C MET A 3 -15.68 8.30 -19.18
N GLU A 4 -14.49 7.82 -18.84
CA GLU A 4 -13.82 6.74 -19.54
C GLU A 4 -13.54 5.60 -18.57
N LEU A 5 -13.76 4.36 -19.03
CA LEU A 5 -13.40 3.17 -18.27
C LEU A 5 -11.90 2.95 -18.38
N VAL A 6 -11.20 2.97 -17.24
CA VAL A 6 -9.75 2.75 -17.16
C VAL A 6 -9.42 1.27 -17.05
N ALA A 7 -10.08 0.57 -16.15
CA ALA A 7 -9.89 -0.86 -15.94
C ALA A 7 -11.12 -1.46 -15.25
N ALA A 8 -11.33 -2.75 -15.38
CA ALA A 8 -12.47 -3.48 -14.81
C ALA A 8 -12.05 -4.87 -14.34
N SER A 9 -12.94 -5.55 -13.58
CA SER A 9 -12.79 -6.97 -13.30
C SER A 9 -12.83 -7.79 -14.60
N PRO A 10 -11.98 -8.82 -14.78
CA PRO A 10 -11.13 -9.44 -13.77
C PRO A 10 -9.74 -8.82 -13.61
N ASP A 11 -9.38 -7.81 -14.39
CA ASP A 11 -8.01 -7.30 -14.48
C ASP A 11 -7.51 -6.71 -13.16
N ILE A 12 -8.36 -5.91 -12.49
CA ILE A 12 -8.01 -5.26 -11.22
C ILE A 12 -8.72 -5.84 -10.00
N GLY A 13 -9.70 -6.74 -10.15
CA GLY A 13 -10.47 -7.29 -9.04
C GLY A 13 -11.24 -6.21 -8.26
N GLN A 14 -11.31 -6.34 -6.92
CA GLN A 14 -11.91 -5.32 -6.04
C GLN A 14 -10.84 -4.29 -5.63
N PRO A 15 -10.87 -3.06 -6.17
CA PRO A 15 -9.89 -2.04 -5.83
C PRO A 15 -10.14 -1.49 -4.42
N MET A 16 -9.08 -1.31 -3.63
CA MET A 16 -9.13 -0.74 -2.28
C MET A 16 -8.50 0.65 -2.22
N ASN A 17 -7.40 0.85 -2.95
CA ASN A 17 -6.69 2.11 -3.00
C ASN A 17 -6.06 2.29 -4.38
N LEU A 18 -5.81 3.54 -4.75
CA LEU A 18 -5.12 3.89 -5.97
C LEU A 18 -4.19 5.09 -5.75
N ALA A 19 -3.10 5.13 -6.49
CA ALA A 19 -2.15 6.24 -6.49
C ALA A 19 -1.55 6.43 -7.88
N PHE A 20 -1.12 7.64 -8.19
CA PHE A 20 -0.33 7.92 -9.39
C PHE A 20 1.11 8.18 -9.01
N ASP A 21 2.03 7.68 -9.80
CA ASP A 21 3.43 8.04 -9.68
C ASP A 21 3.82 9.25 -10.56
N GLU A 22 5.07 9.66 -10.47
CA GLU A 22 5.61 10.81 -11.22
C GLU A 22 5.61 10.62 -12.75
N ARG A 23 5.44 9.37 -13.22
CA ARG A 23 5.35 9.02 -14.65
C ARG A 23 3.90 8.95 -15.14
N GLY A 24 2.92 9.21 -14.25
CA GLY A 24 1.50 9.08 -14.58
C GLY A 24 0.99 7.64 -14.62
N ARG A 25 1.77 6.67 -14.14
CA ARG A 25 1.31 5.29 -14.02
C ARG A 25 0.34 5.16 -12.87
N LEU A 26 -0.67 4.34 -13.04
CA LEU A 26 -1.70 4.09 -12.02
C LEU A 26 -1.39 2.82 -11.24
N TRP A 27 -1.23 2.98 -9.95
CA TRP A 27 -1.05 1.89 -8.99
C TRP A 27 -2.37 1.59 -8.31
N VAL A 28 -2.77 0.31 -8.27
CA VAL A 28 -4.06 -0.12 -7.72
C VAL A 28 -3.87 -1.32 -6.82
N THR A 29 -4.32 -1.21 -5.56
CA THR A 29 -4.44 -2.38 -4.70
C THR A 29 -5.72 -3.13 -5.03
N SER A 30 -5.64 -4.44 -5.09
CA SER A 30 -6.75 -5.33 -5.40
C SER A 30 -6.85 -6.43 -4.35
N THR A 31 -8.03 -6.58 -3.76
CA THR A 31 -8.25 -7.54 -2.67
C THR A 31 -9.24 -8.65 -3.04
N LEU A 32 -8.96 -9.83 -2.50
CA LEU A 32 -9.85 -10.99 -2.40
C LEU A 32 -10.06 -11.38 -0.93
N GLU A 33 -9.21 -10.87 -0.04
CA GLU A 33 -9.22 -11.21 1.38
C GLU A 33 -10.18 -10.33 2.19
N TYR A 34 -10.37 -9.07 1.80
CA TYR A 34 -11.22 -8.14 2.56
C TYR A 34 -12.67 -8.60 2.64
N PRO A 35 -13.32 -8.60 3.83
CA PRO A 35 -12.79 -8.11 5.11
C PRO A 35 -12.14 -9.18 6.00
N TYR A 36 -11.95 -10.41 5.52
CA TYR A 36 -11.45 -11.55 6.27
C TYR A 36 -10.00 -11.86 5.89
N PRO A 37 -9.01 -11.42 6.70
CA PRO A 37 -7.61 -11.54 6.32
C PRO A 37 -7.16 -13.00 6.27
N ALA A 38 -6.20 -13.29 5.41
CA ALA A 38 -5.48 -14.56 5.46
C ALA A 38 -4.82 -14.72 6.84
N PRO A 39 -4.78 -15.93 7.41
CA PRO A 39 -4.15 -16.16 8.69
C PRO A 39 -2.69 -15.70 8.70
N LEU A 40 -2.22 -15.19 9.85
CA LEU A 40 -0.82 -14.75 9.98
C LEU A 40 0.15 -15.88 9.63
N GLY A 41 1.18 -15.54 8.87
CA GLY A 41 2.16 -16.50 8.36
C GLY A 41 1.74 -17.24 7.09
N GLN A 42 0.51 -17.08 6.63
CA GLN A 42 0.08 -17.58 5.33
C GLN A 42 0.19 -16.48 4.26
N ARG A 43 0.40 -16.91 3.04
CA ARG A 43 0.40 -16.02 1.87
C ARG A 43 -1.03 -15.60 1.55
N GLY A 44 -1.29 -14.30 1.50
CA GLY A 44 -2.56 -13.75 1.03
C GLY A 44 -2.71 -13.87 -0.49
N ARG A 45 -3.90 -13.53 -1.00
CA ARG A 45 -4.22 -13.58 -2.45
C ARG A 45 -4.30 -12.19 -3.08
N ASP A 46 -4.09 -11.17 -2.29
CA ASP A 46 -4.22 -9.78 -2.71
C ASP A 46 -2.99 -9.31 -3.48
N THR A 47 -3.19 -8.31 -4.32
CA THR A 47 -2.17 -7.83 -5.25
C THR A 47 -2.10 -6.30 -5.31
N ILE A 48 -0.97 -5.80 -5.78
CA ILE A 48 -0.85 -4.45 -6.33
C ILE A 48 -0.67 -4.58 -7.84
N LYS A 49 -1.49 -3.84 -8.57
CA LYS A 49 -1.45 -3.75 -10.03
C LYS A 49 -0.85 -2.43 -10.46
N LEU A 50 -0.10 -2.45 -11.55
CA LEU A 50 0.48 -1.29 -12.19
C LEU A 50 -0.09 -1.17 -13.61
N LEU A 51 -0.72 -0.05 -13.92
CA LEU A 51 -1.24 0.28 -15.23
C LEU A 51 -0.37 1.37 -15.87
N GLU A 52 0.02 1.14 -17.11
CA GLU A 52 0.92 2.02 -17.86
C GLU A 52 0.31 2.37 -19.21
N ASP A 53 0.41 3.64 -19.60
CA ASP A 53 0.20 4.13 -20.96
C ASP A 53 1.57 4.10 -21.65
N THR A 54 1.83 3.06 -22.47
CA THR A 54 3.16 2.87 -23.05
C THR A 54 3.33 3.59 -24.38
N ASN A 55 2.24 4.01 -25.00
CA ASN A 55 2.25 4.67 -26.31
C ASN A 55 1.97 6.19 -26.25
N GLY A 56 1.54 6.71 -25.08
CA GLY A 56 1.31 8.14 -24.84
C GLY A 56 0.00 8.67 -25.41
N ASP A 57 -1.00 7.80 -25.65
CA ASP A 57 -2.30 8.22 -26.21
C ASP A 57 -3.35 8.60 -25.16
N GLY A 58 -2.99 8.46 -23.86
CA GLY A 58 -3.84 8.79 -22.72
C GLY A 58 -4.69 7.62 -22.24
N ALA A 59 -4.55 6.42 -22.83
CA ALA A 59 -5.19 5.20 -22.36
C ALA A 59 -4.14 4.22 -21.81
N TYR A 60 -4.48 3.50 -20.74
CA TYR A 60 -3.58 2.47 -20.20
C TYR A 60 -3.67 1.21 -21.05
N ASP A 61 -2.56 0.81 -21.64
CA ASP A 61 -2.45 -0.33 -22.57
C ASP A 61 -1.64 -1.50 -22.00
N LYS A 62 -0.97 -1.31 -20.84
CA LYS A 62 -0.22 -2.36 -20.18
C LYS A 62 -0.63 -2.49 -18.71
N LEU A 63 -0.97 -3.71 -18.31
CA LEU A 63 -1.26 -4.09 -16.92
C LEU A 63 -0.24 -5.09 -16.43
N THR A 64 0.42 -4.78 -15.30
CA THR A 64 1.37 -5.67 -14.64
C THR A 64 0.91 -5.96 -13.22
N THR A 65 1.04 -7.20 -12.74
CA THR A 65 0.95 -7.50 -11.32
C THR A 65 2.32 -7.18 -10.71
N PHE A 66 2.41 -6.01 -10.06
CA PHE A 66 3.63 -5.55 -9.43
C PHE A 66 4.01 -6.35 -8.20
N ALA A 67 3.04 -6.59 -7.33
CA ALA A 67 3.24 -7.42 -6.14
C ALA A 67 2.02 -8.30 -5.90
N ASP A 68 2.27 -9.50 -5.38
CA ASP A 68 1.23 -10.48 -5.02
C ASP A 68 1.46 -11.03 -3.61
N GLY A 69 0.60 -11.94 -3.17
CA GLY A 69 0.73 -12.56 -1.85
C GLY A 69 0.53 -11.57 -0.70
N LEU A 70 -0.15 -10.47 -0.95
CA LEU A 70 -0.49 -9.45 0.03
C LEU A 70 -1.75 -9.83 0.81
N ASN A 71 -2.01 -9.12 1.90
CA ASN A 71 -3.12 -9.37 2.79
C ASN A 71 -3.77 -8.02 3.15
N ILE A 72 -4.89 -7.72 2.51
CA ILE A 72 -5.70 -6.49 2.63
C ILE A 72 -4.85 -5.21 2.52
N PRO A 73 -4.30 -4.89 1.34
CA PRO A 73 -3.49 -3.69 1.13
C PRO A 73 -4.39 -2.44 1.03
N THR A 74 -4.55 -1.70 2.13
CA THR A 74 -5.43 -0.52 2.22
C THR A 74 -4.73 0.82 2.07
N GLY A 75 -3.40 0.84 2.03
CA GLY A 75 -2.62 2.06 1.86
C GLY A 75 -1.44 1.83 0.95
N ILE A 76 -1.23 2.72 -0.02
CA ILE A 76 -0.11 2.69 -0.96
C ILE A 76 0.46 4.07 -1.22
N TYR A 77 1.76 4.12 -1.47
CA TYR A 77 2.47 5.31 -1.91
C TYR A 77 3.64 4.92 -2.83
N PRO A 78 3.59 5.29 -4.14
CA PRO A 78 4.70 5.06 -5.07
C PRO A 78 5.98 5.74 -4.59
N TYR A 79 7.08 5.00 -4.50
CA TYR A 79 8.33 5.51 -3.98
C TYR A 79 9.53 4.87 -4.63
N ARG A 80 10.41 5.69 -5.25
CA ARG A 80 11.65 5.25 -5.92
C ARG A 80 11.39 4.15 -6.96
N ASP A 81 12.00 2.98 -6.76
CA ASP A 81 11.92 1.78 -7.59
C ASP A 81 10.78 0.82 -7.16
N GLY A 82 9.75 1.36 -6.48
CA GLY A 82 8.68 0.50 -6.00
C GLY A 82 7.55 1.25 -5.29
N GLU A 83 7.03 0.63 -4.23
CA GLU A 83 5.82 1.03 -3.55
C GLU A 83 5.96 0.85 -2.04
N VAL A 84 5.63 1.88 -1.25
CA VAL A 84 5.39 1.71 0.19
C VAL A 84 3.93 1.33 0.37
N ALA A 85 3.68 0.16 0.95
CA ALA A 85 2.34 -0.40 1.05
C ALA A 85 2.05 -0.96 2.44
N TRP A 86 0.81 -0.78 2.89
CA TRP A 86 0.26 -1.58 3.97
C TRP A 86 -0.10 -2.97 3.43
N SER A 87 0.29 -3.99 4.14
CA SER A 87 -0.22 -5.37 3.99
C SER A 87 -0.06 -6.06 5.33
N ILE A 88 -1.17 -6.55 5.89
CA ILE A 88 -1.22 -7.12 7.24
C ILE A 88 -0.03 -8.05 7.49
N PRO A 89 0.68 -7.86 8.62
CA PRO A 89 0.48 -6.87 9.66
C PRO A 89 1.51 -5.71 9.61
N ASN A 90 2.09 -5.40 8.45
CA ASN A 90 3.22 -4.48 8.37
C ASN A 90 3.06 -3.41 7.28
N ILE A 91 3.82 -2.33 7.41
CA ILE A 91 4.14 -1.43 6.33
C ILE A 91 5.42 -1.92 5.67
N TRP A 92 5.35 -2.16 4.36
CA TRP A 92 6.40 -2.71 3.54
C TRP A 92 6.91 -1.70 2.51
N PHE A 93 8.18 -1.78 2.18
CA PHE A 93 8.69 -1.24 0.93
C PHE A 93 8.90 -2.42 -0.04
N LEU A 94 8.09 -2.44 -1.08
CA LEU A 94 8.09 -3.45 -2.14
C LEU A 94 8.87 -2.87 -3.31
N ARG A 95 9.95 -3.52 -3.74
CA ARG A 95 10.88 -2.98 -4.70
C ARG A 95 11.02 -3.87 -5.92
N ASP A 96 11.15 -3.23 -7.06
CA ASP A 96 11.55 -3.80 -8.34
C ASP A 96 13.02 -3.41 -8.55
N THR A 97 13.96 -4.32 -8.22
CA THR A 97 15.39 -4.00 -8.25
C THR A 97 16.05 -4.34 -9.58
N ASP A 98 15.40 -5.13 -10.43
CA ASP A 98 15.89 -5.51 -11.76
C ASP A 98 15.18 -4.80 -12.93
N GLY A 99 14.09 -4.06 -12.65
CA GLY A 99 13.39 -3.21 -13.62
C GLY A 99 12.39 -3.96 -14.51
N ASP A 100 11.94 -5.15 -14.11
CA ASP A 100 10.98 -5.95 -14.88
C ASP A 100 9.51 -5.56 -14.67
N GLY A 101 9.26 -4.62 -13.73
CA GLY A 101 7.93 -4.15 -13.35
C GLY A 101 7.28 -4.99 -12.26
N ARG A 102 8.03 -5.86 -11.58
CA ARG A 102 7.57 -6.70 -10.48
C ARG A 102 8.44 -6.54 -9.24
N ALA A 103 7.82 -6.57 -8.08
CA ALA A 103 8.57 -6.50 -6.83
C ALA A 103 9.30 -7.82 -6.55
N ASP A 104 10.61 -7.79 -6.61
CA ASP A 104 11.51 -8.89 -6.28
C ASP A 104 12.05 -8.80 -4.84
N LYS A 105 11.94 -7.64 -4.20
CA LYS A 105 12.39 -7.40 -2.83
C LYS A 105 11.29 -6.81 -1.95
N ARG A 106 11.21 -7.31 -0.69
CA ARG A 106 10.26 -6.83 0.33
C ARG A 106 11.03 -6.44 1.59
N GLU A 107 10.97 -5.19 1.96
CA GLU A 107 11.60 -4.65 3.16
C GLU A 107 10.52 -4.22 4.15
N LYS A 108 10.55 -4.78 5.36
CA LYS A 108 9.63 -4.34 6.42
C LYS A 108 10.12 -3.00 6.97
N LEU A 109 9.30 -1.96 6.83
CA LEU A 109 9.59 -0.64 7.39
C LEU A 109 9.08 -0.53 8.83
N TYR A 110 7.81 -0.89 9.06
CA TYR A 110 7.16 -0.79 10.36
C TYR A 110 6.26 -2.00 10.62
N GLY A 111 6.14 -2.39 11.88
CA GLY A 111 5.23 -3.45 12.29
C GLY A 111 5.86 -4.51 13.22
N PRO A 112 5.03 -5.43 13.74
CA PRO A 112 3.61 -5.61 13.41
C PRO A 112 2.72 -4.51 14.00
N LEU A 113 1.67 -4.15 13.27
CA LEU A 113 0.69 -3.14 13.62
C LEU A 113 -0.68 -3.80 13.79
N GLY A 114 -1.53 -3.23 14.65
CA GLY A 114 -2.82 -3.80 15.01
C GLY A 114 -3.82 -3.85 13.85
N PHE A 115 -4.53 -4.96 13.73
CA PHE A 115 -5.60 -5.20 12.75
C PHE A 115 -6.67 -6.16 13.26
N GLU A 116 -6.42 -6.86 14.38
CA GLU A 116 -7.14 -8.04 14.84
C GLU A 116 -8.57 -7.76 15.24
N ARG A 117 -8.86 -6.53 15.68
CA ARG A 117 -10.20 -6.14 16.11
C ARG A 117 -11.07 -5.65 14.97
N ASP A 118 -10.44 -5.03 13.97
CA ASP A 118 -11.17 -4.38 12.89
C ASP A 118 -10.29 -4.20 11.65
N THR A 119 -10.59 -4.95 10.61
CA THR A 119 -9.92 -4.82 9.31
C THR A 119 -10.37 -3.62 8.49
N HIS A 120 -11.45 -2.94 8.90
CA HIS A 120 -11.86 -1.65 8.31
C HIS A 120 -11.03 -0.49 8.86
N GLY A 121 -10.51 -0.64 10.08
CA GLY A 121 -9.77 0.37 10.82
C GLY A 121 -8.25 0.17 10.80
N MET A 122 -7.67 -0.23 9.69
CA MET A 122 -6.22 -0.40 9.54
C MET A 122 -5.51 0.84 9.00
N GLN A 123 -4.24 0.69 8.65
CA GLN A 123 -3.43 1.75 8.08
C GLN A 123 -3.88 2.07 6.66
N SER A 124 -4.12 3.36 6.35
CA SER A 124 -4.58 3.79 5.02
C SER A 124 -4.21 5.24 4.72
N SER A 125 -4.68 5.75 3.56
CA SER A 125 -4.54 7.17 3.16
C SER A 125 -3.09 7.67 3.17
N PHE A 126 -2.20 6.90 2.56
CA PHE A 126 -0.77 7.24 2.48
C PHE A 126 -0.56 8.48 1.62
N THR A 127 -0.05 9.54 2.22
CA THR A 127 0.17 10.82 1.54
C THR A 127 1.49 11.43 2.01
N ARG A 128 2.37 11.78 1.07
CA ARG A 128 3.59 12.49 1.40
C ARG A 128 3.31 13.97 1.67
N GLY A 129 3.67 14.42 2.85
CA GLY A 129 3.58 15.83 3.23
C GLY A 129 4.70 16.68 2.64
N LEU A 130 4.49 18.00 2.64
CA LEU A 130 5.53 18.96 2.26
C LEU A 130 6.73 18.97 3.23
N ASP A 131 6.56 18.40 4.41
CA ASP A 131 7.61 18.16 5.40
C ASP A 131 8.50 16.95 5.07
N GLY A 132 8.20 16.24 3.98
CA GLY A 132 8.95 15.07 3.53
C GLY A 132 8.58 13.77 4.23
N TRP A 133 7.64 13.79 5.16
CA TRP A 133 7.14 12.60 5.87
C TRP A 133 5.99 11.95 5.12
N LEU A 134 5.83 10.65 5.28
CA LEU A 134 4.64 9.94 4.87
C LEU A 134 3.59 10.05 5.99
N HIS A 135 2.47 10.68 5.69
CA HIS A 135 1.31 10.79 6.57
C HIS A 135 0.34 9.65 6.30
N LEU A 136 -0.17 9.05 7.37
CA LEU A 136 -1.06 7.90 7.33
C LEU A 136 -2.22 8.09 8.29
N THR A 137 -3.30 7.37 8.05
CA THR A 137 -4.40 7.25 9.02
C THR A 137 -4.37 5.90 9.68
N HIS A 138 -4.62 5.90 10.99
CA HIS A 138 -4.94 4.72 11.78
C HIS A 138 -6.44 4.74 12.07
N GLY A 139 -7.13 3.69 11.72
CA GLY A 139 -8.57 3.67 11.85
C GLY A 139 -9.07 3.29 13.23
N PHE A 140 -10.34 3.01 13.28
CA PHE A 140 -11.12 2.79 14.48
C PHE A 140 -10.91 1.36 15.05
N ASN A 141 -11.11 1.18 16.35
CA ASN A 141 -11.10 -0.09 17.11
C ASN A 141 -9.75 -0.78 17.33
N ASN A 142 -8.74 -0.62 16.47
CA ASN A 142 -7.45 -1.25 16.70
C ASN A 142 -6.62 -0.47 17.73
N THR A 143 -5.72 -1.17 18.40
CA THR A 143 -4.63 -0.57 19.16
C THR A 143 -3.33 -0.91 18.46
N THR A 144 -2.54 0.09 18.17
CA THR A 144 -1.31 -0.05 17.40
C THR A 144 -0.19 0.73 18.07
N THR A 145 0.96 0.09 18.26
CA THR A 145 2.22 0.78 18.57
C THR A 145 3.14 0.69 17.36
N VAL A 146 3.51 1.84 16.82
CA VAL A 146 4.51 1.95 15.75
C VAL A 146 5.86 2.23 16.41
N ASN A 147 6.83 1.37 16.18
CA ASN A 147 8.20 1.56 16.64
C ASN A 147 9.12 1.80 15.43
N ALA A 148 10.01 2.76 15.54
CA ALA A 148 10.98 3.12 14.53
C ALA A 148 12.41 2.73 14.90
N ALA A 149 13.33 2.75 13.94
CA ALA A 149 14.72 2.33 14.13
C ALA A 149 15.52 3.26 15.06
N ASP A 150 15.17 4.55 15.14
CA ASP A 150 15.77 5.53 16.04
C ASP A 150 15.31 5.40 17.51
N GLY A 151 14.39 4.46 17.79
CA GLY A 151 13.80 4.26 19.10
C GLY A 151 12.56 5.12 19.38
N SER A 152 12.16 5.99 18.45
CA SER A 152 10.89 6.70 18.57
C SER A 152 9.70 5.74 18.43
N SER A 153 8.62 6.03 19.11
CA SER A 153 7.41 5.24 19.05
C SER A 153 6.16 6.06 19.30
N ILE A 154 5.05 5.62 18.71
CA ILE A 154 3.71 6.18 18.96
C ILE A 154 2.71 5.06 19.17
N THR A 155 1.84 5.21 20.17
CA THR A 155 0.72 4.29 20.41
C THR A 155 -0.61 4.98 20.12
N MET A 156 -1.43 4.30 19.33
CA MET A 156 -2.75 4.77 18.90
C MET A 156 -3.79 3.72 19.24
N ASN A 157 -4.96 4.14 19.71
CA ASN A 157 -6.05 3.25 20.14
C ASN A 157 -7.43 3.64 19.57
N SER A 158 -7.44 4.51 18.58
CA SER A 158 -8.65 4.99 17.90
C SER A 158 -8.26 5.64 16.57
N GLY A 159 -9.20 6.33 15.90
CA GLY A 159 -8.91 7.10 14.67
C GLY A 159 -7.88 8.20 14.93
N ASN A 160 -6.73 8.06 14.29
CA ASN A 160 -5.61 8.98 14.40
C ASN A 160 -4.98 9.24 13.02
N THR A 161 -4.31 10.37 12.89
CA THR A 161 -3.34 10.62 11.83
C THR A 161 -1.96 10.64 12.44
N TYR A 162 -1.01 9.99 11.82
CA TYR A 162 0.40 9.97 12.23
C TYR A 162 1.30 10.05 11.01
N ARG A 163 2.60 10.17 11.22
CA ARG A 163 3.58 10.23 10.14
C ARG A 163 4.77 9.34 10.42
N VAL A 164 5.40 8.89 9.36
CA VAL A 164 6.59 8.02 9.43
C VAL A 164 7.62 8.43 8.39
N GLN A 165 8.88 8.11 8.60
CA GLN A 165 9.90 8.20 7.57
C GLN A 165 9.83 7.01 6.61
N LEU A 166 10.07 7.28 5.31
CA LEU A 166 9.97 6.27 4.24
C LEU A 166 11.08 5.20 4.28
N ASP A 167 12.04 5.34 5.17
CA ASP A 167 13.15 4.41 5.38
C ASP A 167 13.05 3.61 6.69
N GLY A 168 11.94 3.76 7.43
CA GLY A 168 11.75 3.08 8.71
C GLY A 168 12.45 3.72 9.89
N SER A 169 13.12 4.87 9.70
CA SER A 169 14.02 5.44 10.69
C SER A 169 13.31 6.11 11.87
N SER A 170 12.15 6.75 11.65
CA SER A 170 11.47 7.58 12.67
C SER A 170 9.96 7.62 12.52
N VAL A 171 9.24 7.93 13.62
CA VAL A 171 7.78 8.07 13.69
C VAL A 171 7.39 9.28 14.56
#